data_c0b77c982961174de99776764b73b8b5
#
_entry.id   c0b77c982961174de99776764b73b8b5
#
_cell.length_a   1.000
_cell.length_b   1.000
_cell.length_c   1.000
_cell.angle_alpha   90.00
_cell.angle_beta   90.00
_cell.angle_gamma   90.00
#
_symmetry.space_group_name_H-M   'P 1'
#
loop_
_entity.id
_entity.type
_entity.pdbx_description
1 polymer ?
#
loop_
_entity_poly.entity_id
_entity_poly.type
_entity_poly.pdbx_seq_one_letter_code
_entity_poly.pdbx_strand_id
1 'polypeptide(L)'
;MKNKKGLSPVIATMLLIGTSLVAIFVFWIGINSVIQTSSNRISLESQFVDLKVESVKFDSNGNLFVTVKRNAFGDGEVSGIAIIVSDGNNNKVIQQNEAINKLEVKTFLIPKESLQGLGAIKTVSIAPILNSEGKNTQKGIVAEKELPSNVNFVA
;
A
#
# COMPACT_ATOMS: atom_id res chain seq x y z
N MET A 1 16.94 2.36 -70.60
CA MET A 1 16.55 1.19 -69.78
C MET A 1 17.37 1.22 -68.49
N LYS A 2 16.75 1.45 -67.27
CA LYS A 2 17.45 1.45 -65.99
C LYS A 2 17.62 0.00 -65.58
N ASN A 3 18.87 -0.50 -65.50
CA ASN A 3 19.18 -1.80 -64.91
C ASN A 3 18.88 -1.75 -63.42
N LYS A 4 17.79 -2.35 -63.03
CA LYS A 4 17.51 -2.63 -61.60
C LYS A 4 18.43 -3.80 -61.19
N LYS A 5 19.57 -3.49 -60.57
CA LYS A 5 20.41 -4.51 -59.91
C LYS A 5 19.62 -5.02 -58.70
N GLY A 6 19.02 -6.19 -58.81
CA GLY A 6 18.40 -6.87 -57.67
C GLY A 6 19.45 -7.25 -56.64
N LEU A 7 19.08 -7.20 -55.38
CA LEU A 7 19.93 -7.71 -54.29
C LEU A 7 20.22 -9.21 -54.50
N SER A 8 21.48 -9.61 -54.30
CA SER A 8 21.84 -11.03 -54.36
C SER A 8 21.00 -11.81 -53.36
N PRO A 9 20.46 -13.01 -53.71
CA PRO A 9 19.68 -13.84 -52.80
C PRO A 9 20.38 -14.10 -51.48
N VAL A 10 21.71 -14.20 -51.50
CA VAL A 10 22.53 -14.40 -50.30
C VAL A 10 22.49 -13.18 -49.34
N ILE A 11 22.53 -11.97 -49.92
CA ILE A 11 22.44 -10.74 -49.10
C ILE A 11 21.04 -10.60 -48.52
N ALA A 12 20.00 -10.95 -49.26
CA ALA A 12 18.62 -10.91 -48.78
C ALA A 12 18.41 -11.89 -47.61
N THR A 13 18.94 -13.11 -47.69
CA THR A 13 18.84 -14.09 -46.58
C THR A 13 19.62 -13.67 -45.36
N MET A 14 20.83 -13.12 -45.52
CA MET A 14 21.61 -12.59 -44.36
C MET A 14 20.91 -11.43 -43.67
N LEU A 15 20.27 -10.56 -44.44
CA LEU A 15 19.51 -9.43 -43.89
C LEU A 15 18.27 -9.91 -43.14
N LEU A 16 17.59 -10.95 -43.63
CA LEU A 16 16.43 -11.54 -43.00
C LEU A 16 16.78 -12.25 -41.68
N ILE A 17 17.91 -12.98 -41.64
CA ILE A 17 18.42 -13.60 -40.41
C ILE A 17 18.81 -12.51 -39.41
N GLY A 18 19.51 -11.46 -39.83
CA GLY A 18 19.91 -10.36 -38.98
C GLY A 18 18.72 -9.63 -38.33
N THR A 19 17.70 -9.32 -39.14
CA THR A 19 16.49 -8.66 -38.63
C THR A 19 15.69 -9.55 -37.69
N SER A 20 15.60 -10.85 -37.92
CA SER A 20 14.90 -11.78 -37.04
C SER A 20 15.61 -11.92 -35.68
N LEU A 21 16.94 -11.95 -35.64
CA LEU A 21 17.71 -11.98 -34.38
C LEU A 21 17.48 -10.70 -33.57
N VAL A 22 17.51 -9.53 -34.20
CA VAL A 22 17.22 -8.26 -33.52
C VAL A 22 15.79 -8.25 -32.97
N ALA A 23 14.81 -8.72 -33.74
CA ALA A 23 13.42 -8.79 -33.28
C ALA A 23 13.27 -9.69 -32.06
N ILE A 24 13.92 -10.87 -32.03
CA ILE A 24 13.91 -11.78 -30.86
C ILE A 24 14.53 -11.10 -29.64
N PHE A 25 15.63 -10.38 -29.84
CA PHE A 25 16.32 -9.70 -28.75
C PHE A 25 15.46 -8.58 -28.12
N VAL A 26 14.80 -7.76 -28.97
CA VAL A 26 13.88 -6.72 -28.51
C VAL A 26 12.68 -7.33 -27.77
N PHE A 27 12.14 -8.43 -28.28
CA PHE A 27 11.04 -9.15 -27.65
C PHE A 27 11.43 -9.72 -26.29
N TRP A 28 12.65 -10.27 -26.16
CA TRP A 28 13.19 -10.77 -24.89
C TRP A 28 13.32 -9.68 -23.82
N ILE A 29 13.82 -8.50 -24.20
CA ILE A 29 13.89 -7.35 -23.27
C ILE A 29 12.49 -6.95 -22.81
N GLY A 30 11.50 -6.89 -23.71
CA GLY A 30 10.12 -6.57 -23.40
C GLY A 30 9.50 -7.57 -22.42
N ILE A 31 9.67 -8.87 -22.64
CA ILE A 31 9.15 -9.92 -21.74
C ILE A 31 9.79 -9.83 -20.36
N ASN A 32 11.10 -9.67 -20.27
CA ASN A 32 11.78 -9.56 -18.98
C ASN A 32 11.26 -8.35 -18.16
N SER A 33 11.01 -7.22 -18.80
CA SER A 33 10.43 -6.05 -18.14
C SER A 33 9.04 -6.33 -17.57
N VAL A 34 8.19 -7.02 -18.35
CA VAL A 34 6.82 -7.39 -17.92
C VAL A 34 6.85 -8.41 -16.77
N ILE A 35 7.73 -9.42 -16.84
CA ILE A 35 7.87 -10.44 -15.79
C ILE A 35 8.33 -9.81 -14.47
N GLN A 36 9.33 -8.93 -14.49
CA GLN A 36 9.79 -8.25 -13.28
C GLN A 36 8.71 -7.36 -12.67
N THR A 37 7.96 -6.63 -13.48
CA THR A 37 6.85 -5.80 -13.01
C THR A 37 5.72 -6.64 -12.42
N SER A 38 5.40 -7.79 -13.03
CA SER A 38 4.37 -8.72 -12.54
C SER A 38 4.80 -9.42 -11.26
N SER A 39 6.06 -9.84 -11.15
CA SER A 39 6.59 -10.47 -9.93
C SER A 39 6.58 -9.51 -8.74
N ASN A 40 6.92 -8.24 -8.97
CA ASN A 40 6.83 -7.23 -7.92
C ASN A 40 5.38 -6.95 -7.50
N ARG A 41 4.42 -7.03 -8.40
CA ARG A 41 2.98 -6.91 -8.06
C ARG A 41 2.47 -8.11 -7.27
N ILE A 42 2.84 -9.33 -7.66
CA ILE A 42 2.44 -10.55 -6.95
C ILE A 42 3.01 -10.58 -5.53
N SER A 43 4.27 -10.17 -5.34
CA SER A 43 4.86 -10.07 -4.00
C SER A 43 4.19 -8.97 -3.14
N LEU A 44 3.63 -7.94 -3.77
CA LEU A 44 2.85 -6.92 -3.08
C LEU A 44 1.47 -7.44 -2.66
N GLU A 45 0.79 -8.23 -3.50
CA GLU A 45 -0.52 -8.82 -3.17
C GLU A 45 -0.44 -9.81 -2.00
N SER A 46 0.63 -10.60 -1.89
CA SER A 46 0.84 -11.51 -0.75
C SER A 46 1.13 -10.78 0.58
N GLN A 47 1.51 -9.51 0.54
CA GLN A 47 1.74 -8.65 1.70
C GLN A 47 0.52 -7.85 2.13
N PHE A 48 -0.64 -8.02 1.50
CA PHE A 48 -1.85 -7.35 1.97
C PHE A 48 -2.20 -7.86 3.36
N VAL A 49 -2.35 -6.93 4.26
CA VAL A 49 -2.80 -7.18 5.62
C VAL A 49 -4.23 -6.69 5.72
N ASP A 50 -5.12 -7.57 6.12
CA ASP A 50 -6.52 -7.23 6.35
C ASP A 50 -6.68 -6.76 7.80
N LEU A 51 -6.78 -5.44 7.96
CA LEU A 51 -7.06 -4.77 9.22
C LEU A 51 -8.46 -4.17 9.16
N LYS A 52 -9.16 -4.20 10.29
CA LYS A 52 -10.49 -3.60 10.45
C LYS A 52 -10.53 -2.74 11.70
N VAL A 53 -11.10 -1.54 11.61
CA VAL A 53 -11.44 -0.73 12.77
C VAL A 53 -12.77 -1.24 13.34
N GLU A 54 -12.72 -1.91 14.49
CA GLU A 54 -13.93 -2.43 15.15
C GLU A 54 -14.68 -1.33 15.91
N SER A 55 -13.97 -0.59 16.73
CA SER A 55 -14.59 0.47 17.51
C SER A 55 -13.68 1.68 17.67
N VAL A 56 -14.30 2.84 17.77
CA VAL A 56 -13.66 4.10 18.13
C VAL A 56 -14.48 4.70 19.25
N LYS A 57 -13.83 5.00 20.37
CA LYS A 57 -14.49 5.53 21.58
C LYS A 57 -13.64 6.63 22.19
N PHE A 58 -14.29 7.62 22.78
CA PHE A 58 -13.65 8.61 23.64
C PHE A 58 -13.91 8.31 25.10
N ASP A 59 -12.93 8.57 25.93
CA ASP A 59 -13.14 8.58 27.37
C ASP A 59 -13.58 9.97 27.88
N SER A 60 -13.89 10.06 29.17
CA SER A 60 -14.26 11.33 29.84
C SER A 60 -13.15 12.38 29.85
N ASN A 61 -11.90 11.96 29.63
CA ASN A 61 -10.73 12.83 29.62
C ASN A 61 -10.41 13.35 28.19
N GLY A 62 -11.15 12.88 27.16
CA GLY A 62 -10.95 13.22 25.78
C GLY A 62 -9.89 12.40 25.05
N ASN A 63 -9.42 11.30 25.66
CA ASN A 63 -8.54 10.37 24.97
C ASN A 63 -9.33 9.51 23.99
N LEU A 64 -8.72 9.16 22.86
CA LEU A 64 -9.33 8.35 21.82
C LEU A 64 -8.83 6.90 21.92
N PHE A 65 -9.75 5.97 22.02
CA PHE A 65 -9.48 4.52 21.97
C PHE A 65 -9.90 3.97 20.60
N VAL A 66 -8.94 3.42 19.88
CA VAL A 66 -9.17 2.81 18.57
C VAL A 66 -8.92 1.31 18.69
N THR A 67 -9.96 0.50 18.54
CA THR A 67 -9.85 -0.96 18.56
C THR A 67 -9.70 -1.45 17.13
N VAL A 68 -8.60 -2.12 16.86
CA VAL A 68 -8.23 -2.66 15.56
C VAL A 68 -8.19 -4.17 15.66
N LYS A 69 -8.79 -4.83 14.68
CA LYS A 69 -8.72 -6.28 14.49
C LYS A 69 -7.92 -6.60 13.24
N ARG A 70 -7.00 -7.54 13.36
CA ARG A 70 -6.34 -8.15 12.22
C ARG A 70 -7.02 -9.47 11.87
N ASN A 71 -7.50 -9.59 10.65
CA ASN A 71 -8.05 -10.83 10.13
C ASN A 71 -6.94 -11.83 9.76
N ALA A 72 -7.31 -13.05 9.40
CA ALA A 72 -6.37 -14.13 9.06
C ALA A 72 -5.67 -13.92 7.71
N PHE A 73 -6.22 -13.06 6.85
CA PHE A 73 -5.73 -12.85 5.49
C PHE A 73 -4.44 -12.03 5.45
N GLY A 74 -3.52 -12.46 4.57
CA GLY A 74 -2.23 -11.80 4.32
C GLY A 74 -1.11 -12.29 5.26
N ASP A 75 0.09 -12.46 4.69
CA ASP A 75 1.26 -13.01 5.40
C ASP A 75 2.25 -11.94 5.85
N GLY A 76 2.01 -10.66 5.53
CA GLY A 76 2.89 -9.56 5.91
C GLY A 76 3.00 -9.41 7.43
N GLU A 77 4.22 -9.28 7.96
CA GLU A 77 4.43 -8.95 9.37
C GLU A 77 4.07 -7.47 9.62
N VAL A 78 3.10 -7.24 10.49
CA VAL A 78 2.72 -5.90 10.93
C VAL A 78 3.57 -5.52 12.14
N SER A 79 4.56 -4.65 11.91
CA SER A 79 5.43 -4.12 12.96
C SER A 79 4.80 -2.95 13.72
N GLY A 80 3.74 -2.36 13.17
CA GLY A 80 3.02 -1.26 13.77
C GLY A 80 1.83 -0.82 12.90
N ILE A 81 1.12 0.19 13.37
CA ILE A 81 0.05 0.85 12.61
C ILE A 81 0.22 2.37 12.64
N ALA A 82 -0.15 3.01 11.56
CA ALA A 82 -0.38 4.45 11.52
C ALA A 82 -1.89 4.69 11.62
N ILE A 83 -2.31 5.41 12.64
CA ILE A 83 -3.70 5.82 12.86
C ILE A 83 -3.84 7.25 12.35
N ILE A 84 -4.71 7.45 11.39
CA ILE A 84 -4.97 8.74 10.75
C ILE A 84 -6.32 9.23 11.27
N VAL A 85 -6.31 10.34 11.99
CA VAL A 85 -7.50 10.96 12.55
C VAL A 85 -7.81 12.23 11.78
N SER A 86 -9.04 12.37 11.30
CA SER A 86 -9.48 13.50 10.47
C SER A 86 -10.73 14.18 11.01
N ASP A 87 -10.73 15.51 10.95
CA ASP A 87 -11.94 16.34 11.18
C ASP A 87 -12.66 16.72 9.89
N GLY A 88 -12.14 16.25 8.74
CA GLY A 88 -12.63 16.59 7.41
C GLY A 88 -11.87 17.75 6.73
N ASN A 89 -11.15 18.57 7.49
CA ASN A 89 -10.31 19.65 6.98
C ASN A 89 -8.83 19.40 7.26
N ASN A 90 -8.53 18.87 8.44
CA ASN A 90 -7.18 18.57 8.90
C ASN A 90 -7.04 17.09 9.22
N ASN A 91 -5.84 16.55 9.04
CA ASN A 91 -5.50 15.17 9.33
C ASN A 91 -4.29 15.12 10.25
N LYS A 92 -4.33 14.22 11.24
CA LYS A 92 -3.16 13.86 12.06
C LYS A 92 -2.83 12.39 11.92
N VAL A 93 -1.56 12.09 11.76
CA VAL A 93 -1.03 10.73 11.68
C VAL A 93 -0.30 10.41 12.97
N ILE A 94 -0.74 9.36 13.66
CA ILE A 94 -0.18 8.89 14.92
C ILE A 94 0.34 7.48 14.67
N GLN A 95 1.64 7.29 14.81
CA GLN A 95 2.27 5.99 14.63
C GLN A 95 2.32 5.24 15.96
N GLN A 96 1.90 3.98 15.91
CA GLN A 96 1.96 3.02 17.02
C GLN A 96 2.88 1.88 16.59
N ASN A 97 4.06 1.79 17.23
CA ASN A 97 5.08 0.79 16.91
C ASN A 97 4.84 -0.51 17.68
N GLU A 98 3.62 -0.97 17.70
CA GLU A 98 3.22 -2.21 18.34
C GLU A 98 2.72 -3.20 17.27
N ALA A 99 3.32 -4.39 17.26
CA ALA A 99 2.94 -5.45 16.36
C ALA A 99 1.51 -5.95 16.63
N ILE A 100 0.82 -6.34 15.57
CA ILE A 100 -0.49 -7.00 15.65
C ILE A 100 -0.38 -8.35 14.93
N ASN A 101 -0.61 -9.42 15.68
CA ASN A 101 -0.61 -10.78 15.15
C ASN A 101 -1.90 -11.09 14.39
N LYS A 102 -1.88 -12.16 13.57
CA LYS A 102 -3.09 -12.63 12.89
C LYS A 102 -4.17 -12.99 13.91
N LEU A 103 -5.41 -12.63 13.62
CA LEU A 103 -6.60 -12.84 14.46
C LEU A 103 -6.57 -12.09 15.80
N GLU A 104 -5.60 -11.20 16.01
CA GLU A 104 -5.52 -10.38 17.23
C GLU A 104 -6.42 -9.16 17.12
N VAL A 105 -7.01 -8.82 18.26
CA VAL A 105 -7.74 -7.56 18.49
C VAL A 105 -6.97 -6.73 19.49
N LYS A 106 -6.60 -5.51 19.11
CA LYS A 106 -5.81 -4.62 19.95
C LYS A 106 -6.42 -3.23 20.03
N THR A 107 -6.41 -2.64 21.21
CA THR A 107 -6.91 -1.29 21.42
C THR A 107 -5.74 -0.34 21.64
N PHE A 108 -5.68 0.71 20.85
CA PHE A 108 -4.67 1.76 20.92
C PHE A 108 -5.25 2.99 21.59
N LEU A 109 -4.50 3.50 22.56
CA LEU A 109 -4.80 4.75 23.25
C LEU A 109 -4.10 5.91 22.53
N ILE A 110 -4.86 6.92 22.16
CA ILE A 110 -4.38 8.17 21.61
C ILE A 110 -4.69 9.28 22.63
N PRO A 111 -3.68 9.86 23.26
CA PRO A 111 -3.88 10.94 24.22
C PRO A 111 -4.51 12.17 23.58
N LYS A 112 -5.33 12.89 24.33
CA LYS A 112 -5.97 14.15 23.91
C LYS A 112 -4.95 15.15 23.34
N GLU A 113 -3.76 15.23 23.93
CA GLU A 113 -2.69 16.14 23.51
C GLU A 113 -2.25 15.90 22.05
N SER A 114 -2.28 14.63 21.63
CA SER A 114 -1.95 14.23 20.24
C SER A 114 -3.02 14.66 19.24
N LEU A 115 -4.22 14.99 19.70
CA LEU A 115 -5.35 15.39 18.86
C LEU A 115 -5.52 16.91 18.78
N GLN A 116 -4.71 17.70 19.50
CA GLN A 116 -4.79 19.15 19.50
C GLN A 116 -4.72 19.73 18.07
N GLY A 117 -5.58 20.71 17.79
CA GLY A 117 -5.67 21.34 16.46
C GLY A 117 -6.59 20.63 15.49
N LEU A 118 -7.22 19.50 15.87
CA LEU A 118 -8.34 18.92 15.17
C LEU A 118 -9.64 19.45 15.75
N GLY A 119 -10.63 19.68 14.89
CA GLY A 119 -12.01 19.93 15.27
C GLY A 119 -12.75 18.65 15.68
N ALA A 120 -14.06 18.61 15.44
CA ALA A 120 -14.83 17.38 15.66
C ALA A 120 -14.32 16.27 14.74
N ILE A 121 -13.87 15.15 15.31
CA ILE A 121 -13.33 14.04 14.55
C ILE A 121 -14.45 13.36 13.78
N LYS A 122 -14.27 13.26 12.46
CA LYS A 122 -15.23 12.63 11.53
C LYS A 122 -14.81 11.22 11.13
N THR A 123 -13.52 11.03 10.88
CA THR A 123 -12.99 9.76 10.35
C THR A 123 -11.74 9.33 11.09
N VAL A 124 -11.65 8.02 11.28
CA VAL A 124 -10.44 7.35 11.76
C VAL A 124 -10.08 6.27 10.74
N SER A 125 -8.90 6.40 10.13
CA SER A 125 -8.37 5.47 9.14
C SER A 125 -7.10 4.82 9.68
N ILE A 126 -6.79 3.61 9.25
CA ILE A 126 -5.58 2.88 9.64
C ILE A 126 -4.78 2.42 8.43
N ALA A 127 -3.47 2.47 8.57
CA ALA A 127 -2.51 1.97 7.61
C ALA A 127 -1.49 1.08 8.32
N PRO A 128 -1.23 -0.15 7.84
CA PRO A 128 -0.23 -1.02 8.44
C PRO A 128 1.18 -0.51 8.15
N ILE A 129 2.06 -0.67 9.12
CA ILE A 129 3.50 -0.52 8.96
C ILE A 129 4.06 -1.94 8.85
N LEU A 130 4.57 -2.29 7.67
CA LEU A 130 5.11 -3.61 7.39
C LEU A 130 6.62 -3.60 7.52
N ASN A 131 7.16 -4.65 8.11
CA ASN A 131 8.59 -4.90 8.10
C ASN A 131 8.93 -5.68 6.82
N SER A 132 9.55 -5.01 5.85
CA SER A 132 10.04 -5.63 4.62
C SER A 132 11.55 -5.42 4.54
N GLU A 133 12.31 -6.51 4.56
CA GLU A 133 13.77 -6.51 4.44
C GLU A 133 14.51 -5.56 5.42
N GLY A 134 14.02 -5.47 6.65
CA GLY A 134 14.60 -4.60 7.68
C GLY A 134 14.27 -3.11 7.53
N LYS A 135 13.34 -2.74 6.63
CA LYS A 135 12.80 -1.39 6.51
C LYS A 135 11.32 -1.37 6.84
N ASN A 136 10.95 -0.51 7.76
CA ASN A 136 9.53 -0.25 8.05
C ASN A 136 8.93 0.56 6.90
N THR A 137 8.01 -0.03 6.17
CA THR A 137 7.31 0.62 5.06
C THR A 137 5.84 0.79 5.43
N GLN A 138 5.37 2.03 5.46
CA GLN A 138 3.97 2.33 5.64
C GLN A 138 3.23 2.04 4.32
N LYS A 139 2.18 1.24 4.40
CA LYS A 139 1.25 0.98 3.28
C LYS A 139 0.13 2.02 3.27
N GLY A 140 -0.65 2.04 2.19
CA GLY A 140 -1.83 2.88 2.10
C GLY A 140 -2.91 2.51 3.13
N ILE A 141 -3.92 3.37 3.26
CA ILE A 141 -5.07 3.15 4.14
C ILE A 141 -5.76 1.85 3.73
N VAL A 142 -5.92 0.93 4.69
CA VAL A 142 -6.58 -0.37 4.46
C VAL A 142 -7.94 -0.47 5.14
N ALA A 143 -8.20 0.36 6.15
CA ALA A 143 -9.50 0.43 6.79
C ALA A 143 -9.80 1.85 7.26
N GLU A 144 -11.06 2.23 7.16
CA GLU A 144 -11.59 3.52 7.55
C GLU A 144 -12.91 3.34 8.27
N LYS A 145 -13.16 4.17 9.28
CA LYS A 145 -14.41 4.20 10.01
C LYS A 145 -14.87 5.64 10.18
N GLU A 146 -16.03 5.93 9.65
CA GLU A 146 -16.72 7.19 9.89
C GLU A 146 -17.34 7.18 11.30
N LEU A 147 -17.21 8.30 11.99
CA LEU A 147 -17.85 8.53 13.29
C LEU A 147 -19.17 9.28 13.10
N PRO A 148 -20.21 8.92 13.85
CA PRO A 148 -21.44 9.69 13.82
C PRO A 148 -21.15 11.14 14.25
N SER A 149 -21.77 12.08 13.55
CA SER A 149 -21.56 13.53 13.70
C SER A 149 -21.84 14.12 15.10
N ASN A 150 -22.28 13.30 16.06
CA ASN A 150 -22.67 13.72 17.40
C ASN A 150 -21.53 13.60 18.44
N VAL A 151 -20.32 13.20 18.06
CA VAL A 151 -19.18 13.13 18.96
C VAL A 151 -18.48 14.49 18.98
N ASN A 152 -19.06 15.44 19.73
CA ASN A 152 -18.42 16.74 19.95
C ASN A 152 -17.23 16.55 20.88
N PHE A 153 -16.03 16.83 20.38
CA PHE A 153 -14.87 17.09 21.21
C PHE A 153 -15.08 18.42 21.91
N VAL A 154 -15.28 18.41 23.21
CA VAL A 154 -15.10 19.62 24.03
C VAL A 154 -13.60 19.74 24.24
N ALA A 155 -13.00 20.71 23.54
CA ALA A 155 -11.59 21.08 23.62
C ALA A 155 -11.22 21.62 25.02
#